data_fda757153c7e07bdc361883c683a2030
#
_entry.id   fda757153c7e07bdc361883c683a2030
#
_cell.length_a   1.000
_cell.length_b   1.000
_cell.length_c   1.000
_cell.angle_alpha   90.00
_cell.angle_beta   90.00
_cell.angle_gamma   90.00
#
_symmetry.space_group_name_H-M   'P 1'
#
loop_
_entity.id
_entity.type
_entity.pdbx_description
1 polymer ?
#
loop_
_entity_poly.entity_id
_entity_poly.type
_entity_poly.pdbx_seq_one_letter_code
_entity_poly.pdbx_strand_id
1 'polypeptide(L)'
;LASAISTINPDGIAALVEISAIPNYQFNRKDDFVLVLDRIQDPGNMGNLFRTALAAGVNAIFLAGGAHPLGQKVLRASSGAVFHLPFLRFDGIEEEILNSLLKSLSELSNVGFKIFSTSSHNESSKKPSKPYWEVDWSRRTALILGNEGQGIHKKIQEAFNETITIPHSEIVESLNVACVAVPLLLE
;
A
#
# COMPACT_ATOMS: atom_id res chain seq x y z
N LEU A 1 -9.60 21.55 -24.19
CA LEU A 1 -8.92 21.18 -22.91
C LEU A 1 -9.93 20.89 -21.81
N ALA A 2 -10.95 21.75 -21.60
CA ALA A 2 -11.95 21.56 -20.53
C ALA A 2 -12.72 20.23 -20.62
N SER A 3 -12.94 19.67 -21.83
CA SER A 3 -13.61 18.38 -22.03
C SER A 3 -12.72 17.16 -21.78
N ALA A 4 -11.41 17.33 -21.72
CA ALA A 4 -10.45 16.26 -21.50
C ALA A 4 -9.97 16.16 -20.03
N ILE A 5 -10.33 17.15 -19.20
CA ILE A 5 -9.89 17.26 -17.81
C ILE A 5 -11.12 17.23 -16.92
N SER A 6 -11.20 16.24 -16.02
CA SER A 6 -12.34 16.06 -15.09
C SER A 6 -12.29 16.98 -13.86
N THR A 7 -11.49 18.05 -13.88
CA THR A 7 -11.41 19.05 -12.80
C THR A 7 -12.45 20.15 -12.99
N ILE A 8 -13.14 20.52 -11.89
CA ILE A 8 -14.15 21.58 -11.89
C ILE A 8 -13.52 22.95 -12.18
N ASN A 9 -12.29 23.19 -11.70
CA ASN A 9 -11.50 24.41 -11.94
C ASN A 9 -10.09 24.00 -12.42
N PRO A 10 -9.89 23.80 -13.73
CA PRO A 10 -8.56 23.48 -14.26
C PRO A 10 -7.65 24.72 -14.28
N ASP A 11 -6.38 24.53 -13.93
CA ASP A 11 -5.36 25.60 -13.99
C ASP A 11 -4.95 26.02 -15.43
N GLY A 12 -5.68 25.53 -16.44
CA GLY A 12 -5.44 25.85 -17.86
C GLY A 12 -4.25 25.11 -18.47
N ILE A 13 -3.59 24.25 -17.73
CA ILE A 13 -2.44 23.44 -18.18
C ILE A 13 -2.79 21.95 -18.06
N ALA A 14 -2.48 21.19 -19.10
CA ALA A 14 -2.56 19.73 -19.10
C ALA A 14 -1.29 19.15 -19.70
N ALA A 15 -0.80 18.05 -19.14
CA ALA A 15 0.33 17.30 -19.66
C ALA A 15 -0.09 15.88 -20.03
N LEU A 16 0.41 15.39 -21.14
CA LEU A 16 0.35 13.98 -21.51
C LEU A 16 1.70 13.33 -21.18
N VAL A 17 1.66 12.26 -20.40
CA VAL A 17 2.86 11.54 -19.97
C VAL A 17 2.78 10.14 -20.56
N GLU A 18 3.87 9.66 -21.16
CA GLU A 18 3.99 8.28 -21.61
C GLU A 18 4.05 7.33 -20.41
N ILE A 19 3.35 6.19 -20.46
CA ILE A 19 3.35 5.19 -19.40
C ILE A 19 4.76 4.65 -19.14
N SER A 20 5.59 4.55 -20.18
CA SER A 20 7.00 4.13 -20.07
C SER A 20 7.88 5.04 -19.21
N ALA A 21 7.47 6.31 -19.01
CA ALA A 21 8.16 7.25 -18.14
C ALA A 21 7.81 7.09 -16.64
N ILE A 22 6.83 6.23 -16.33
CA ILE A 22 6.43 5.96 -14.95
C ILE A 22 7.35 4.89 -14.36
N PRO A 23 7.93 5.11 -13.16
CA PRO A 23 8.81 4.13 -12.54
C PRO A 23 8.11 2.78 -12.35
N ASN A 24 8.66 1.73 -12.95
CA ASN A 24 8.23 0.36 -12.71
C ASN A 24 9.20 -0.30 -11.73
N TYR A 25 8.65 -1.08 -10.81
CA TYR A 25 9.48 -1.74 -9.81
C TYR A 25 10.37 -2.80 -10.43
N GLN A 26 11.64 -2.73 -10.12
CA GLN A 26 12.63 -3.80 -10.33
C GLN A 26 13.35 -4.01 -9.01
N PHE A 27 13.36 -5.25 -8.52
CA PHE A 27 14.01 -5.59 -7.25
C PHE A 27 15.47 -5.13 -7.23
N ASN A 28 15.81 -4.39 -6.19
CA ASN A 28 17.19 -3.98 -5.91
C ASN A 28 17.62 -4.57 -4.55
N ARG A 29 18.86 -5.07 -4.49
CA ARG A 29 19.42 -5.60 -3.23
C ARG A 29 19.54 -4.55 -2.10
N LYS A 30 19.42 -3.27 -2.44
CA LYS A 30 19.42 -2.15 -1.47
C LYS A 30 18.03 -1.82 -0.95
N ASP A 31 16.97 -2.39 -1.56
CA ASP A 31 15.61 -2.18 -1.07
C ASP A 31 15.48 -2.76 0.33
N ASP A 32 14.92 -1.98 1.24
CA ASP A 32 14.72 -2.34 2.64
C ASP A 32 13.29 -2.16 3.10
N PHE A 33 12.47 -1.39 2.37
CA PHE A 33 11.06 -1.22 2.70
C PHE A 33 10.14 -1.27 1.48
N VAL A 34 9.16 -2.19 1.51
CA VAL A 34 8.11 -2.34 0.50
C VAL A 34 6.74 -2.16 1.16
N LEU A 35 5.91 -1.27 0.63
CA LEU A 35 4.53 -1.11 1.05
C LEU A 35 3.61 -1.95 0.14
N VAL A 36 2.74 -2.75 0.73
CA VAL A 36 1.79 -3.62 0.02
C VAL A 36 0.38 -3.15 0.30
N LEU A 37 -0.38 -2.86 -0.75
CA LEU A 37 -1.74 -2.36 -0.67
C LEU A 37 -2.70 -3.42 -1.21
N ASP A 38 -3.43 -4.08 -0.29
CA ASP A 38 -4.39 -5.13 -0.63
C ASP A 38 -5.78 -4.51 -0.85
N ARG A 39 -6.16 -4.36 -2.11
CA ARG A 39 -7.50 -3.93 -2.56
C ARG A 39 -7.95 -2.58 -2.00
N ILE A 40 -7.07 -1.58 -1.91
CA ILE A 40 -7.45 -0.22 -1.52
C ILE A 40 -8.37 0.37 -2.58
N GLN A 41 -9.62 0.66 -2.22
CA GLN A 41 -10.67 1.07 -3.15
C GLN A 41 -10.80 2.58 -3.31
N ASP A 42 -10.58 3.34 -2.23
CA ASP A 42 -10.71 4.79 -2.29
C ASP A 42 -9.50 5.44 -2.97
N PRO A 43 -9.72 6.19 -4.08
CA PRO A 43 -8.61 6.83 -4.79
C PRO A 43 -7.89 7.92 -3.99
N GLY A 44 -8.58 8.54 -3.01
CA GLY A 44 -7.99 9.52 -2.10
C GLY A 44 -7.01 8.85 -1.15
N ASN A 45 -7.42 7.73 -0.54
CA ASN A 45 -6.54 6.92 0.30
C ASN A 45 -5.33 6.41 -0.50
N MET A 46 -5.56 5.84 -1.70
CA MET A 46 -4.48 5.39 -2.57
C MET A 46 -3.45 6.48 -2.85
N GLY A 47 -3.89 7.68 -3.24
CA GLY A 47 -2.99 8.80 -3.51
C GLY A 47 -2.24 9.27 -2.27
N ASN A 48 -2.91 9.38 -1.12
CA ASN A 48 -2.28 9.73 0.15
C ASN A 48 -1.24 8.68 0.58
N LEU A 49 -1.52 7.39 0.38
CA LEU A 49 -0.57 6.31 0.66
C LEU A 49 0.70 6.43 -0.20
N PHE A 50 0.58 6.73 -1.49
CA PHE A 50 1.74 7.02 -2.34
C PHE A 50 2.56 8.20 -1.81
N ARG A 51 1.89 9.29 -1.41
CA ARG A 51 2.54 10.49 -0.90
C ARG A 51 3.26 10.21 0.42
N THR A 52 2.61 9.52 1.36
CA THR A 52 3.22 9.16 2.65
C THR A 52 4.38 8.19 2.46
N ALA A 53 4.22 7.17 1.60
CA ALA A 53 5.26 6.21 1.30
C ALA A 53 6.51 6.86 0.67
N LEU A 54 6.32 7.80 -0.27
CA LEU A 54 7.43 8.55 -0.84
C LEU A 54 8.14 9.40 0.21
N ALA A 55 7.39 10.09 1.08
CA ALA A 55 7.95 10.91 2.15
C ALA A 55 8.72 10.08 3.19
N ALA A 56 8.31 8.84 3.42
CA ALA A 56 8.95 7.90 4.33
C ALA A 56 10.15 7.15 3.72
N GLY A 57 10.47 7.36 2.45
CA GLY A 57 11.58 6.68 1.79
C GLY A 57 11.31 5.22 1.42
N VAL A 58 10.04 4.82 1.35
CA VAL A 58 9.64 3.47 0.86
C VAL A 58 10.21 3.24 -0.53
N ASN A 59 10.80 2.07 -0.78
CA ASN A 59 11.46 1.78 -2.07
C ASN A 59 10.47 1.42 -3.17
N ALA A 60 9.35 0.77 -2.82
CA ALA A 60 8.33 0.39 -3.79
C ALA A 60 6.95 0.17 -3.17
N ILE A 61 5.91 0.25 -4.01
CA ILE A 61 4.54 -0.14 -3.63
C ILE A 61 4.09 -1.34 -4.46
N PHE A 62 3.55 -2.36 -3.81
CA PHE A 62 2.86 -3.48 -4.46
C PHE A 62 1.35 -3.28 -4.34
N LEU A 63 0.64 -3.33 -5.46
CA LEU A 63 -0.79 -3.05 -5.57
C LEU A 63 -1.54 -4.32 -5.97
N ALA A 64 -2.27 -4.91 -5.04
CA ALA A 64 -3.12 -6.06 -5.30
C ALA A 64 -4.55 -5.60 -5.59
N GLY A 65 -4.85 -5.27 -6.85
CA GLY A 65 -6.15 -4.73 -7.25
C GLY A 65 -6.44 -3.33 -6.69
N GLY A 66 -7.73 -3.02 -6.50
CA GLY A 66 -8.18 -1.73 -5.96
C GLY A 66 -8.16 -0.59 -6.98
N ALA A 67 -8.13 0.66 -6.49
CA ALA A 67 -8.10 1.85 -7.33
C ALA A 67 -6.90 1.84 -8.28
N HIS A 68 -7.09 2.38 -9.49
CA HIS A 68 -6.00 2.44 -10.46
C HIS A 68 -5.02 3.57 -10.10
N PRO A 69 -3.71 3.31 -9.96
CA PRO A 69 -2.73 4.31 -9.49
C PRO A 69 -2.63 5.52 -10.43
N LEU A 70 -2.87 5.33 -11.72
CA LEU A 70 -2.88 6.41 -12.72
C LEU A 70 -4.26 7.03 -12.94
N GLY A 71 -5.25 6.68 -12.11
CA GLY A 71 -6.56 7.33 -12.13
C GLY A 71 -6.45 8.79 -11.73
N GLN A 72 -7.19 9.68 -12.38
CA GLN A 72 -7.09 11.14 -12.18
C GLN A 72 -7.25 11.57 -10.71
N LYS A 73 -8.13 10.90 -9.95
CA LYS A 73 -8.30 11.19 -8.52
C LYS A 73 -7.07 10.78 -7.70
N VAL A 74 -6.43 9.64 -8.03
CA VAL A 74 -5.19 9.19 -7.38
C VAL A 74 -4.04 10.13 -7.71
N LEU A 75 -3.87 10.50 -8.99
CA LEU A 75 -2.83 11.43 -9.42
C LEU A 75 -2.91 12.76 -8.67
N ARG A 76 -4.12 13.31 -8.50
CA ARG A 76 -4.32 14.54 -7.71
C ARG A 76 -3.99 14.34 -6.23
N ALA A 77 -4.52 13.29 -5.61
CA ALA A 77 -4.32 13.02 -4.19
C ALA A 77 -2.86 12.70 -3.86
N SER A 78 -2.13 12.09 -4.78
CA SER A 78 -0.70 11.76 -4.60
C SER A 78 0.23 12.97 -4.71
N SER A 79 -0.26 14.13 -5.19
CA SER A 79 0.57 15.32 -5.42
C SER A 79 1.86 15.00 -6.21
N GLY A 80 1.75 14.12 -7.21
CA GLY A 80 2.87 13.71 -8.06
C GLY A 80 3.70 12.53 -7.55
N ALA A 81 3.47 12.03 -6.33
CA ALA A 81 4.27 10.94 -5.76
C ALA A 81 4.27 9.66 -6.62
N VAL A 82 3.16 9.38 -7.33
CA VAL A 82 3.06 8.23 -8.26
C VAL A 82 4.14 8.26 -9.36
N PHE A 83 4.64 9.43 -9.73
CA PHE A 83 5.68 9.58 -10.76
C PHE A 83 7.10 9.39 -10.23
N HIS A 84 7.27 9.27 -8.91
CA HIS A 84 8.58 9.14 -8.27
C HIS A 84 8.78 7.80 -7.60
N LEU A 85 7.72 7.19 -7.09
CA LEU A 85 7.81 5.94 -6.34
C LEU A 85 7.48 4.74 -7.24
N PRO A 86 8.42 3.82 -7.47
CA PRO A 86 8.18 2.63 -8.26
C PRO A 86 7.05 1.79 -7.68
N PHE A 87 6.22 1.24 -8.53
CA PHE A 87 5.18 0.32 -8.09
C PHE A 87 5.05 -0.89 -9.02
N LEU A 88 4.56 -1.99 -8.44
CA LEU A 88 4.17 -3.20 -9.15
C LEU A 88 2.67 -3.42 -8.94
N ARG A 89 1.91 -3.48 -10.04
CA ARG A 89 0.48 -3.73 -9.98
C ARG A 89 0.17 -5.15 -10.45
N PHE A 90 -0.61 -5.86 -9.66
CA PHE A 90 -1.16 -7.16 -10.00
C PHE A 90 -2.59 -6.95 -10.49
N ASP A 91 -2.85 -7.30 -11.74
CA ASP A 91 -4.16 -7.20 -12.41
C ASP A 91 -4.65 -8.59 -12.81
N GLY A 92 -5.97 -8.74 -13.00
CA GLY A 92 -6.62 -10.00 -13.34
C GLY A 92 -7.82 -10.29 -12.46
N ILE A 93 -8.24 -11.54 -12.41
CA ILE A 93 -9.25 -11.99 -11.44
C ILE A 93 -8.62 -12.09 -10.04
N GLU A 94 -9.45 -12.04 -9.00
CA GLU A 94 -8.98 -11.99 -7.60
C GLU A 94 -7.98 -13.10 -7.26
N GLU A 95 -8.21 -14.31 -7.76
CA GLU A 95 -7.33 -15.47 -7.50
C GLU A 95 -5.94 -15.30 -8.15
N GLU A 96 -5.88 -14.78 -9.36
CA GLU A 96 -4.62 -14.52 -10.08
C GLU A 96 -3.81 -13.42 -9.40
N ILE A 97 -4.48 -12.32 -9.01
CA ILE A 97 -3.89 -11.22 -8.24
C ILE A 97 -3.28 -11.75 -6.95
N LEU A 98 -4.07 -12.54 -6.20
CA LEU A 98 -3.65 -13.08 -4.91
C LEU A 98 -2.45 -14.03 -5.05
N ASN A 99 -2.49 -14.95 -6.02
CA ASN A 99 -1.40 -15.89 -6.26
C ASN A 99 -0.10 -15.17 -6.65
N SER A 100 -0.21 -14.14 -7.51
CA SER A 100 0.93 -13.33 -7.95
C SER A 100 1.52 -12.52 -6.78
N LEU A 101 0.67 -11.92 -5.94
CA LEU A 101 1.10 -11.23 -4.73
C LEU A 101 1.79 -12.16 -3.74
N LEU A 102 1.18 -13.32 -3.43
CA LEU A 102 1.76 -14.31 -2.50
C LEU A 102 3.13 -14.81 -2.98
N LYS A 103 3.27 -15.02 -4.28
CA LYS A 103 4.56 -15.38 -4.89
C LYS A 103 5.60 -14.28 -4.66
N SER A 104 5.26 -13.01 -4.96
CA SER A 104 6.18 -11.90 -4.79
C SER A 104 6.55 -11.66 -3.32
N LEU A 105 5.60 -11.81 -2.39
CA LEU A 105 5.87 -11.73 -0.96
C LEU A 105 6.79 -12.87 -0.48
N SER A 106 6.61 -14.08 -1.00
CA SER A 106 7.49 -15.21 -0.70
C SER A 106 8.90 -14.96 -1.22
N GLU A 107 9.05 -14.39 -2.42
CA GLU A 107 10.34 -13.98 -2.96
C GLU A 107 11.04 -12.93 -2.10
N LEU A 108 10.30 -11.91 -1.62
CA LEU A 108 10.82 -10.92 -0.65
C LEU A 108 11.26 -11.60 0.67
N SER A 109 10.44 -12.52 1.20
CA SER A 109 10.79 -13.26 2.42
C SER A 109 12.07 -14.07 2.26
N ASN A 110 12.25 -14.72 1.10
CA ASN A 110 13.46 -15.53 0.80
C ASN A 110 14.74 -14.67 0.73
N VAL A 111 14.63 -13.39 0.44
CA VAL A 111 15.76 -12.46 0.43
C VAL A 111 15.87 -11.64 1.71
N GLY A 112 15.16 -12.05 2.77
CA GLY A 112 15.32 -11.53 4.13
C GLY A 112 14.36 -10.43 4.57
N PHE A 113 13.30 -10.13 3.80
CA PHE A 113 12.25 -9.24 4.27
C PHE A 113 11.39 -9.91 5.35
N LYS A 114 11.06 -9.15 6.37
CA LYS A 114 9.99 -9.47 7.32
C LYS A 114 8.67 -8.97 6.75
N ILE A 115 7.66 -9.83 6.74
CA ILE A 115 6.35 -9.50 6.20
C ILE A 115 5.39 -9.26 7.36
N PHE A 116 4.92 -8.02 7.50
CA PHE A 116 3.95 -7.63 8.52
C PHE A 116 2.60 -7.32 7.89
N SER A 117 1.54 -7.90 8.45
CA SER A 117 0.16 -7.53 8.16
C SER A 117 -0.39 -6.61 9.24
N THR A 118 -1.22 -5.65 8.87
CA THR A 118 -1.94 -4.82 9.84
C THR A 118 -3.28 -5.45 10.20
N SER A 119 -3.69 -5.32 11.46
CA SER A 119 -5.00 -5.76 11.95
C SER A 119 -5.68 -4.68 12.76
N SER A 120 -7.01 -4.56 12.65
CA SER A 120 -7.84 -3.84 13.62
C SER A 120 -8.06 -4.71 14.87
N HIS A 121 -8.39 -4.08 16.02
CA HIS A 121 -8.64 -4.80 17.27
C HIS A 121 -9.73 -5.86 17.20
N ASN A 122 -10.67 -5.73 16.25
CA ASN A 122 -11.84 -6.60 16.14
C ASN A 122 -11.64 -7.86 15.28
N GLU A 123 -10.48 -8.03 14.68
CA GLU A 123 -10.20 -9.28 13.96
C GLU A 123 -9.99 -10.41 14.99
N SER A 124 -10.88 -11.37 14.99
CA SER A 124 -10.83 -12.61 15.78
C SER A 124 -9.64 -13.51 15.38
N SER A 125 -8.50 -12.92 15.06
CA SER A 125 -7.30 -13.66 14.75
C SER A 125 -6.80 -14.36 16.01
N LYS A 126 -6.62 -15.66 15.92
CA LYS A 126 -6.13 -16.52 17.00
C LYS A 126 -4.72 -16.17 17.47
N LYS A 127 -4.09 -15.15 16.88
CA LYS A 127 -2.73 -14.73 17.19
C LYS A 127 -2.72 -13.31 17.74
N PRO A 128 -2.00 -13.04 18.84
CA PRO A 128 -1.87 -11.69 19.37
C PRO A 128 -1.13 -10.81 18.35
N SER A 129 -1.75 -9.69 17.98
CA SER A 129 -1.08 -8.63 17.22
C SER A 129 -0.14 -7.86 18.14
N LYS A 130 1.03 -7.48 17.64
CA LYS A 130 1.98 -6.65 18.39
C LYS A 130 1.68 -5.17 18.14
N PRO A 131 1.74 -4.28 19.14
CA PRO A 131 1.79 -2.85 18.89
C PRO A 131 2.95 -2.49 17.95
N TYR A 132 2.71 -1.56 17.01
CA TYR A 132 3.69 -1.23 15.96
C TYR A 132 5.04 -0.75 16.51
N TRP A 133 5.08 -0.09 17.68
CA TRP A 133 6.30 0.37 18.34
C TRP A 133 7.14 -0.75 18.99
N GLU A 134 6.65 -1.99 19.02
CA GLU A 134 7.40 -3.17 19.46
C GLU A 134 8.10 -3.91 18.31
N VAL A 135 7.97 -3.38 17.09
CA VAL A 135 8.56 -3.96 15.89
C VAL A 135 9.97 -3.41 15.68
N ASP A 136 10.89 -4.28 15.31
CA ASP A 136 12.22 -3.88 14.87
C ASP A 136 12.18 -3.43 13.40
N TRP A 137 11.95 -2.13 13.19
CA TRP A 137 11.88 -1.50 11.88
C TRP A 137 13.24 -1.35 11.18
N SER A 138 14.37 -1.64 11.87
CA SER A 138 15.71 -1.60 11.25
C SER A 138 15.92 -2.73 10.24
N ARG A 139 15.05 -3.72 10.21
CA ARG A 139 15.09 -4.86 9.29
C ARG A 139 14.35 -4.55 8.00
N ARG A 140 14.77 -5.21 6.92
CA ARG A 140 14.05 -5.20 5.65
C ARG A 140 12.60 -5.62 5.86
N THR A 141 11.68 -4.73 5.50
CA THR A 141 10.26 -4.89 5.84
C THR A 141 9.37 -4.80 4.62
N ALA A 142 8.38 -5.69 4.53
CA ALA A 142 7.22 -5.52 3.68
C ALA A 142 5.98 -5.35 4.58
N LEU A 143 5.37 -4.18 4.53
CA LEU A 143 4.20 -3.84 5.32
C LEU A 143 2.94 -3.94 4.47
N ILE A 144 1.95 -4.72 4.91
CA ILE A 144 0.69 -4.92 4.21
C ILE A 144 -0.41 -4.12 4.88
N LEU A 145 -1.04 -3.23 4.12
CA LEU A 145 -2.25 -2.51 4.47
C LEU A 145 -3.43 -3.08 3.70
N GLY A 146 -4.52 -3.37 4.39
CA GLY A 146 -5.70 -4.00 3.82
C GLY A 146 -6.78 -3.03 3.40
N ASN A 147 -7.77 -3.58 2.71
CA ASN A 147 -9.01 -2.90 2.31
C ASN A 147 -9.71 -2.26 3.50
N GLU A 148 -10.34 -1.09 3.27
CA GLU A 148 -10.98 -0.27 4.30
C GLU A 148 -12.13 -0.97 5.02
N GLY A 149 -12.85 -1.87 4.34
CA GLY A 149 -14.00 -2.59 4.91
C GLY A 149 -13.71 -4.05 5.25
N GLN A 150 -12.92 -4.74 4.42
CA GLN A 150 -12.68 -6.18 4.53
C GLN A 150 -11.33 -6.54 5.18
N GLY A 151 -10.46 -5.54 5.43
CA GLY A 151 -9.12 -5.79 5.90
C GLY A 151 -8.24 -6.52 4.88
N ILE A 152 -7.25 -7.22 5.37
CA ILE A 152 -6.31 -8.01 4.55
C ILE A 152 -6.93 -9.36 4.21
N HIS A 153 -6.75 -9.83 2.98
CA HIS A 153 -7.25 -11.11 2.51
C HIS A 153 -6.73 -12.28 3.36
N LYS A 154 -7.64 -13.21 3.76
CA LYS A 154 -7.33 -14.31 4.69
C LYS A 154 -6.14 -15.16 4.26
N LYS A 155 -6.00 -15.49 2.97
CA LYS A 155 -4.86 -16.28 2.47
C LYS A 155 -3.51 -15.56 2.69
N ILE A 156 -3.48 -14.22 2.67
CA ILE A 156 -2.27 -13.44 2.98
C ILE A 156 -1.96 -13.54 4.48
N GLN A 157 -2.96 -13.38 5.34
CA GLN A 157 -2.81 -13.50 6.79
C GLN A 157 -2.40 -14.93 7.22
N GLU A 158 -2.87 -15.95 6.51
CA GLU A 158 -2.50 -17.34 6.75
C GLU A 158 -1.06 -17.65 6.32
N ALA A 159 -0.61 -17.05 5.22
CA ALA A 159 0.74 -17.24 4.68
C ALA A 159 1.81 -16.47 5.50
N PHE A 160 1.48 -15.28 6.02
CA PHE A 160 2.40 -14.41 6.76
C PHE A 160 1.82 -14.06 8.13
N ASN A 161 2.37 -14.69 9.15
CA ASN A 161 1.78 -14.76 10.49
C ASN A 161 2.15 -13.60 11.42
N GLU A 162 3.02 -12.66 11.00
CA GLU A 162 3.39 -11.52 11.83
C GLU A 162 2.38 -10.40 11.64
N THR A 163 1.61 -10.12 12.69
CA THR A 163 0.54 -9.10 12.66
C THR A 163 0.86 -7.98 13.62
N ILE A 164 0.71 -6.75 13.14
CA ILE A 164 0.89 -5.53 13.92
C ILE A 164 -0.41 -4.75 14.02
N THR A 165 -0.54 -3.96 15.07
CA THR A 165 -1.71 -3.12 15.30
C THR A 165 -1.30 -1.73 15.76
N ILE A 166 -2.16 -0.74 15.46
CA ILE A 166 -2.17 0.56 16.13
C ILE A 166 -3.28 0.50 17.18
N PRO A 167 -2.95 0.41 18.47
CA PRO A 167 -3.95 0.43 19.53
C PRO A 167 -4.79 1.71 19.46
N HIS A 168 -6.10 1.55 19.47
CA HIS A 168 -7.07 2.63 19.45
C HIS A 168 -8.30 2.26 20.27
N SER A 169 -9.21 3.21 20.50
CA SER A 169 -10.43 2.97 21.27
C SER A 169 -11.32 1.90 20.63
N GLU A 170 -11.83 0.97 21.43
CA GLU A 170 -12.74 -0.10 21.00
C GLU A 170 -14.08 0.41 20.46
N ILE A 171 -14.43 1.69 20.72
CA ILE A 171 -15.61 2.35 20.18
C ILE A 171 -15.47 2.58 18.66
N VAL A 172 -14.23 2.65 18.16
CA VAL A 172 -13.93 2.84 16.74
C VAL A 172 -13.56 1.49 16.14
N GLU A 173 -14.32 1.03 15.16
CA GLU A 173 -14.12 -0.27 14.51
C GLU A 173 -12.79 -0.36 13.75
N SER A 174 -12.45 0.69 13.01
CA SER A 174 -11.21 0.78 12.25
C SER A 174 -10.78 2.23 12.04
N LEU A 175 -9.50 2.43 11.80
CA LEU A 175 -8.93 3.73 11.42
C LEU A 175 -8.84 3.84 9.90
N ASN A 176 -8.90 5.07 9.38
CA ASN A 176 -8.64 5.30 7.96
C ASN A 176 -7.24 4.82 7.58
N VAL A 177 -7.12 4.02 6.52
CA VAL A 177 -5.87 3.37 6.11
C VAL A 177 -4.74 4.36 5.80
N ALA A 178 -5.04 5.53 5.24
CA ALA A 178 -4.04 6.55 4.98
C ALA A 178 -3.54 7.20 6.28
N CYS A 179 -4.39 7.31 7.31
CA CYS A 179 -3.98 7.79 8.64
C CYS A 179 -3.12 6.73 9.36
N VAL A 180 -3.47 5.45 9.23
CA VAL A 180 -2.69 4.32 9.77
C VAL A 180 -1.28 4.27 9.17
N ALA A 181 -1.13 4.58 7.90
CA ALA A 181 0.16 4.56 7.22
C ALA A 181 1.17 5.57 7.80
N VAL A 182 0.71 6.71 8.34
CA VAL A 182 1.61 7.77 8.83
C VAL A 182 2.51 7.28 9.98
N PRO A 183 2.00 6.78 11.10
CA PRO A 183 2.86 6.27 12.18
C PRO A 183 3.64 5.02 11.79
N LEU A 184 3.13 4.18 10.88
CA LEU A 184 3.80 2.94 10.49
C LEU A 184 4.95 3.12 9.51
N LEU A 185 4.96 4.20 8.75
CA LEU A 185 5.98 4.48 7.72
C LEU A 185 7.01 5.51 8.15
N LEU A 186 6.70 6.36 9.16
CA LEU A 186 7.55 7.46 9.58
C LEU A 186 8.18 7.23 10.98
N GLU A 187 8.07 5.99 11.51
CA GLU A 187 8.69 5.58 12.79
C GLU A 187 10.26 5.43 12.69
#